data_c536e7e8e64a9b7989837d902d357231
#
_entry.id   c536e7e8e64a9b7989837d902d357231
#
_cell.length_a   1.000
_cell.length_b   1.000
_cell.length_c   1.000
_cell.angle_alpha   90.00
_cell.angle_beta   90.00
_cell.angle_gamma   90.00
#
_symmetry.space_group_name_H-M   'P 1'
#
loop_
_entity.id
_entity.type
_entity.pdbx_description
1 polymer ?
#
loop_
_entity_poly.entity_id
_entity_poly.type
_entity_poly.pdbx_seq_one_letter_code
_entity_poly.pdbx_strand_id
1 'polypeptide(L)'
;MKILALDSSGLVASVAIIADGTLLAEYTVNYKKTHSQTLLPMLDEIARMVELDRKTIDAIAVAAGPGSFTGLRIGSATAKGLGLALGKPIIEVPTLAGIAYNLVFVRGLVCPVMDARRQQVYSGIYRFEGDRLITVRDQTPVSVTDLIAELEGLDDALTSEGVIFLGDGVPVLREEADRTLSVPHTYAPAHLCMQRAGAVGVLAAQLYAEGKYVPAEKHTPIYLRKSQAEQQRDRMNGNDTGNEPAESDLISVQVEAASKVVEELRVRAQMEAGKAAETEDVL
;
A
#
# COMPACT_ATOMS: atom_id res chain seq x y z
N MET A 1 -12.17 -7.95 -15.48
CA MET A 1 -12.06 -6.89 -14.44
C MET A 1 -10.68 -6.26 -14.54
N LYS A 2 -10.61 -4.94 -14.59
CA LYS A 2 -9.36 -4.20 -14.75
C LYS A 2 -9.14 -3.26 -13.55
N ILE A 3 -8.03 -3.44 -12.83
CA ILE A 3 -7.68 -2.70 -11.63
C ILE A 3 -6.40 -1.92 -11.87
N LEU A 4 -6.41 -0.66 -11.47
CA LEU A 4 -5.24 0.18 -11.37
C LEU A 4 -4.79 0.20 -9.91
N ALA A 5 -3.57 -0.27 -9.63
CA ALA A 5 -3.06 -0.42 -8.28
C ALA A 5 -1.91 0.54 -7.97
N LEU A 6 -1.87 1.06 -6.73
CA LEU A 6 -0.90 2.04 -6.26
C LEU A 6 -0.35 1.63 -4.89
N ASP A 7 0.96 1.78 -4.70
CA ASP A 7 1.60 1.72 -3.39
C ASP A 7 2.65 2.82 -3.25
N SER A 8 2.50 3.63 -2.22
CA SER A 8 3.43 4.67 -1.80
C SER A 8 3.59 4.68 -0.28
N SER A 9 3.24 3.57 0.37
CA SER A 9 3.20 3.44 1.83
C SER A 9 4.59 3.44 2.50
N GLY A 10 5.66 3.14 1.76
CA GLY A 10 7.04 3.10 2.23
C GLY A 10 7.97 4.01 1.44
N LEU A 11 9.25 3.61 1.29
CA LEU A 11 10.21 4.28 0.41
C LEU A 11 9.96 3.94 -1.07
N VAL A 12 9.33 2.80 -1.32
CA VAL A 12 9.01 2.33 -2.66
C VAL A 12 7.80 3.09 -3.20
N ALA A 13 7.91 3.55 -4.45
CA ALA A 13 6.77 3.94 -5.28
C ALA A 13 6.48 2.81 -6.25
N SER A 14 5.25 2.32 -6.29
CA SER A 14 4.86 1.26 -7.19
C SER A 14 3.47 1.52 -7.77
N VAL A 15 3.29 1.23 -9.05
CA VAL A 15 2.02 1.30 -9.77
C VAL A 15 1.88 0.07 -10.67
N ALA A 16 0.66 -0.45 -10.82
CA ALA A 16 0.41 -1.62 -11.65
C ALA A 16 -0.97 -1.59 -12.31
N ILE A 17 -1.11 -2.30 -13.41
CA ILE A 17 -2.37 -2.54 -14.10
C ILE A 17 -2.60 -4.05 -14.16
N ILE A 18 -3.67 -4.50 -13.51
CA ILE A 18 -4.12 -5.89 -13.55
C ILE A 18 -5.39 -5.97 -14.39
N ALA A 19 -5.45 -6.89 -15.34
CA ALA A 19 -6.63 -7.13 -16.14
C ALA A 19 -6.91 -8.63 -16.23
N ASP A 20 -8.09 -9.05 -15.82
CA ASP A 20 -8.58 -10.44 -15.91
C ASP A 20 -7.57 -11.48 -15.38
N GLY A 21 -7.00 -11.18 -14.19
CA GLY A 21 -6.02 -12.04 -13.53
C GLY A 21 -4.59 -11.94 -14.11
N THR A 22 -4.37 -11.09 -15.13
CA THR A 22 -3.04 -10.86 -15.72
C THR A 22 -2.46 -9.54 -15.26
N LEU A 23 -1.20 -9.55 -14.79
CA LEU A 23 -0.43 -8.34 -14.56
C LEU A 23 0.06 -7.80 -15.91
N LEU A 24 -0.61 -6.79 -16.46
CA LEU A 24 -0.26 -6.19 -17.75
C LEU A 24 1.00 -5.35 -17.69
N ALA A 25 1.15 -4.56 -16.63
CA ALA A 25 2.31 -3.71 -16.40
C ALA A 25 2.49 -3.43 -14.92
N GLU A 26 3.75 -3.31 -14.49
CA GLU A 26 4.13 -2.84 -13.16
C GLU A 26 5.36 -1.92 -13.31
N TYR A 27 5.32 -0.80 -12.63
CA TYR A 27 6.47 0.09 -12.50
C TYR A 27 6.76 0.31 -11.02
N THR A 28 7.90 -0.19 -10.56
CA THR A 28 8.33 -0.12 -9.17
C THR A 28 9.69 0.55 -9.08
N VAL A 29 9.80 1.56 -8.23
CA VAL A 29 11.05 2.30 -7.97
C VAL A 29 11.32 2.33 -6.48
N ASN A 30 12.42 1.73 -6.06
CA ASN A 30 12.95 1.83 -4.70
C ASN A 30 14.13 2.79 -4.69
N TYR A 31 13.85 4.09 -4.72
CA TYR A 31 14.86 5.14 -4.74
C TYR A 31 14.38 6.41 -4.03
N LYS A 32 15.32 7.20 -3.50
CA LYS A 32 15.04 8.44 -2.74
C LYS A 32 14.46 9.54 -3.63
N LYS A 33 13.22 9.37 -4.10
CA LYS A 33 12.45 10.41 -4.81
C LYS A 33 11.13 10.65 -4.10
N THR A 34 10.60 11.85 -4.23
CA THR A 34 9.33 12.23 -3.63
C THR A 34 8.17 11.59 -4.41
N HIS A 35 7.33 10.82 -3.76
CA HIS A 35 6.18 10.14 -4.38
C HIS A 35 5.24 11.08 -5.14
N SER A 36 5.07 12.33 -4.68
CA SER A 36 4.27 13.35 -5.38
C SER A 36 4.81 13.71 -6.77
N GLN A 37 6.11 13.50 -7.01
CA GLN A 37 6.75 13.76 -8.30
C GLN A 37 6.82 12.51 -9.20
N THR A 38 6.67 11.32 -8.63
CA THR A 38 6.92 10.07 -9.35
C THR A 38 5.67 9.25 -9.63
N LEU A 39 4.72 9.21 -8.71
CA LEU A 39 3.60 8.26 -8.78
C LEU A 39 2.72 8.44 -10.02
N LEU A 40 2.29 9.67 -10.31
CA LEU A 40 1.48 9.98 -11.50
C LEU A 40 2.24 9.79 -12.81
N PRO A 41 3.51 10.27 -12.98
CA PRO A 41 4.32 9.97 -14.16
C PRO A 41 4.52 8.47 -14.40
N MET A 42 4.77 7.67 -13.36
CA MET A 42 4.89 6.21 -13.50
C MET A 42 3.59 5.58 -14.00
N LEU A 43 2.46 6.06 -13.49
CA LEU A 43 1.13 5.60 -13.87
C LEU A 43 0.79 5.95 -15.32
N ASP A 44 1.09 7.18 -15.74
CA ASP A 44 0.92 7.63 -17.12
C ASP A 44 1.78 6.80 -18.09
N GLU A 45 3.03 6.52 -17.71
CA GLU A 45 3.95 5.71 -18.51
C GLU A 45 3.42 4.29 -18.74
N ILE A 46 3.02 3.57 -17.68
CA ILE A 46 2.50 2.20 -17.87
C ILE A 46 1.16 2.19 -18.60
N ALA A 47 0.30 3.19 -18.36
CA ALA A 47 -0.98 3.29 -19.06
C ALA A 47 -0.77 3.50 -20.58
N ARG A 48 0.20 4.35 -20.95
CA ARG A 48 0.56 4.58 -22.33
C ARG A 48 1.19 3.34 -23.00
N MET A 49 2.07 2.62 -22.27
CA MET A 49 2.74 1.43 -22.78
C MET A 49 1.80 0.28 -23.11
N VAL A 50 0.68 0.15 -22.38
CA VAL A 50 -0.32 -0.88 -22.62
C VAL A 50 -1.59 -0.36 -23.33
N GLU A 51 -1.51 0.85 -23.87
CA GLU A 51 -2.63 1.51 -24.59
C GLU A 51 -3.94 1.48 -23.78
N LEU A 52 -3.85 1.78 -22.46
CA LEU A 52 -4.95 1.65 -21.53
C LEU A 52 -6.10 2.61 -21.86
N ASP A 53 -7.24 2.08 -22.29
CA ASP A 53 -8.48 2.84 -22.27
C ASP A 53 -8.95 3.02 -20.81
N ARG A 54 -8.87 4.25 -20.31
CA ARG A 54 -9.24 4.62 -18.94
C ARG A 54 -10.69 4.31 -18.60
N LYS A 55 -11.59 4.27 -19.60
CA LYS A 55 -13.00 3.91 -19.42
C LYS A 55 -13.20 2.45 -19.01
N THR A 56 -12.23 1.60 -19.35
CA THR A 56 -12.27 0.15 -19.07
C THR A 56 -11.78 -0.21 -17.66
N ILE A 57 -11.30 0.75 -16.88
CA ILE A 57 -10.93 0.53 -15.47
C ILE A 57 -12.20 0.29 -14.66
N ASP A 58 -12.20 -0.74 -13.83
CA ASP A 58 -13.32 -1.10 -12.94
C ASP A 58 -13.15 -0.53 -11.54
N ALA A 59 -11.93 -0.49 -11.02
CA ALA A 59 -11.61 0.02 -9.68
C ALA A 59 -10.17 0.52 -9.56
N ILE A 60 -9.92 1.35 -8.55
CA ILE A 60 -8.59 1.80 -8.14
C ILE A 60 -8.24 1.10 -6.83
N ALA A 61 -7.11 0.43 -6.77
CA ALA A 61 -6.59 -0.16 -5.54
C ALA A 61 -5.47 0.70 -4.97
N VAL A 62 -5.41 0.84 -3.65
CA VAL A 62 -4.34 1.59 -2.97
C VAL A 62 -3.95 0.90 -1.68
N ALA A 63 -2.63 0.85 -1.40
CA ALA A 63 -2.12 0.48 -0.09
C ALA A 63 -2.57 1.56 0.92
N ALA A 64 -3.56 1.21 1.74
CA ALA A 64 -4.27 2.18 2.59
C ALA A 64 -3.58 2.46 3.92
N GLY A 65 -2.59 1.67 4.30
CA GLY A 65 -1.86 1.77 5.58
C GLY A 65 -1.72 0.42 6.29
N PRO A 66 -0.82 0.35 7.27
CA PRO A 66 0.05 1.41 7.79
C PRO A 66 1.20 1.78 6.86
N GLY A 67 1.91 2.87 7.19
CA GLY A 67 3.08 3.29 6.44
C GLY A 67 3.53 4.71 6.73
N SER A 68 4.37 5.24 5.83
CA SER A 68 4.81 6.64 5.85
C SER A 68 3.61 7.58 5.75
N PHE A 69 3.45 8.46 6.73
CA PHE A 69 2.34 9.42 6.80
C PHE A 69 2.19 10.25 5.51
N THR A 70 3.31 10.80 5.03
CA THR A 70 3.33 11.56 3.76
C THR A 70 3.03 10.65 2.56
N GLY A 71 3.64 9.46 2.53
CA GLY A 71 3.44 8.50 1.45
C GLY A 71 1.98 8.07 1.33
N LEU A 72 1.35 7.67 2.43
CA LEU A 72 -0.06 7.28 2.47
C LEU A 72 -0.99 8.42 1.99
N ARG A 73 -0.72 9.67 2.37
CA ARG A 73 -1.50 10.82 1.90
C ARG A 73 -1.39 11.03 0.39
N ILE A 74 -0.18 10.91 -0.16
CA ILE A 74 0.04 11.05 -1.61
C ILE A 74 -0.69 9.92 -2.37
N GLY A 75 -0.52 8.67 -1.96
CA GLY A 75 -1.20 7.54 -2.58
C GLY A 75 -2.72 7.64 -2.51
N SER A 76 -3.26 7.94 -1.31
CA SER A 76 -4.69 8.12 -1.09
C SER A 76 -5.27 9.29 -1.91
N ALA A 77 -4.58 10.44 -1.95
CA ALA A 77 -5.02 11.58 -2.75
C ALA A 77 -5.02 11.25 -4.25
N THR A 78 -3.99 10.55 -4.73
CA THR A 78 -3.89 10.09 -6.11
C THR A 78 -5.02 9.11 -6.45
N ALA A 79 -5.24 8.08 -5.61
CA ALA A 79 -6.31 7.11 -5.80
C ALA A 79 -7.70 7.76 -5.77
N LYS A 80 -7.92 8.67 -4.80
CA LYS A 80 -9.18 9.42 -4.67
C LYS A 80 -9.44 10.32 -5.89
N GLY A 81 -8.42 11.06 -6.33
CA GLY A 81 -8.51 11.90 -7.54
C GLY A 81 -8.85 11.09 -8.79
N LEU A 82 -8.18 9.95 -8.99
CA LEU A 82 -8.48 9.03 -10.10
C LEU A 82 -9.88 8.42 -9.99
N GLY A 83 -10.26 7.94 -8.81
CA GLY A 83 -11.59 7.37 -8.56
C GLY A 83 -12.71 8.35 -8.84
N LEU A 84 -12.58 9.61 -8.38
CA LEU A 84 -13.55 10.69 -8.65
C LEU A 84 -13.60 11.05 -10.15
N ALA A 85 -12.44 11.21 -10.79
CA ALA A 85 -12.37 11.58 -12.21
C ALA A 85 -12.95 10.50 -13.15
N LEU A 86 -12.81 9.22 -12.78
CA LEU A 86 -13.26 8.08 -13.57
C LEU A 86 -14.64 7.53 -13.12
N GLY A 87 -15.18 8.01 -12.01
CA GLY A 87 -16.41 7.46 -11.42
C GLY A 87 -16.24 6.02 -10.93
N LYS A 88 -15.05 5.67 -10.35
CA LYS A 88 -14.71 4.29 -9.97
C LYS A 88 -14.50 4.17 -8.46
N PRO A 89 -14.86 3.03 -7.85
CA PRO A 89 -14.63 2.77 -6.44
C PRO A 89 -13.14 2.59 -6.13
N ILE A 90 -12.81 2.72 -4.84
CA ILE A 90 -11.48 2.47 -4.30
C ILE A 90 -11.50 1.19 -3.47
N ILE A 91 -10.49 0.35 -3.67
CA ILE A 91 -10.21 -0.83 -2.88
C ILE A 91 -9.07 -0.48 -1.92
N GLU A 92 -9.38 -0.48 -0.63
CA GLU A 92 -8.43 -0.19 0.44
C GLU A 92 -7.69 -1.47 0.82
N VAL A 93 -6.47 -1.64 0.34
CA VAL A 93 -5.66 -2.82 0.64
C VAL A 93 -4.81 -2.55 1.88
N PRO A 94 -4.93 -3.35 2.97
CA PRO A 94 -4.03 -3.22 4.10
C PRO A 94 -2.58 -3.41 3.64
N THR A 95 -1.70 -2.47 3.98
CA THR A 95 -0.33 -2.44 3.41
C THR A 95 0.45 -3.72 3.68
N LEU A 96 0.40 -4.22 4.93
CA LEU A 96 1.16 -5.42 5.28
C LEU A 96 0.56 -6.68 4.62
N ALA A 97 -0.74 -6.74 4.41
CA ALA A 97 -1.37 -7.79 3.62
C ALA A 97 -0.90 -7.75 2.15
N GLY A 98 -0.82 -6.55 1.56
CA GLY A 98 -0.26 -6.37 0.22
C GLY A 98 1.20 -6.82 0.11
N ILE A 99 2.03 -6.51 1.12
CA ILE A 99 3.43 -6.97 1.18
C ILE A 99 3.48 -8.49 1.34
N ALA A 100 2.67 -9.09 2.24
CA ALA A 100 2.59 -10.53 2.43
C ALA A 100 2.23 -11.26 1.13
N TYR A 101 1.40 -10.66 0.30
CA TYR A 101 0.93 -11.25 -0.95
C TYR A 101 2.03 -11.43 -2.02
N ASN A 102 3.23 -10.81 -1.84
CA ASN A 102 4.42 -11.13 -2.64
C ASN A 102 4.83 -12.62 -2.50
N LEU A 103 4.45 -13.26 -1.39
CA LEU A 103 4.80 -14.64 -1.05
C LEU A 103 3.59 -15.59 -1.08
N VAL A 104 2.62 -15.31 -1.96
CA VAL A 104 1.45 -16.19 -2.16
C VAL A 104 1.90 -17.63 -2.43
N PHE A 105 1.16 -18.61 -1.92
CA PHE A 105 1.42 -20.05 -1.97
C PHE A 105 2.60 -20.57 -1.13
N VAL A 106 3.34 -19.74 -0.40
CA VAL A 106 4.34 -20.28 0.53
C VAL A 106 3.66 -21.03 1.67
N ARG A 107 4.34 -22.03 2.19
CA ARG A 107 3.98 -22.70 3.44
C ARG A 107 4.56 -21.93 4.62
N GLY A 108 3.97 -22.12 5.79
CA GLY A 108 4.38 -21.41 7.00
C GLY A 108 3.81 -20.01 7.13
N LEU A 109 4.35 -19.26 8.07
CA LEU A 109 3.91 -17.91 8.36
C LEU A 109 4.64 -16.88 7.51
N VAL A 110 3.92 -15.88 7.08
CA VAL A 110 4.45 -14.70 6.41
C VAL A 110 4.27 -13.51 7.36
N CYS A 111 5.39 -12.90 7.73
CA CYS A 111 5.43 -11.81 8.70
C CYS A 111 6.05 -10.56 8.06
N PRO A 112 5.26 -9.75 7.34
CA PRO A 112 5.73 -8.48 6.83
C PRO A 112 6.00 -7.51 7.97
N VAL A 113 7.10 -6.77 7.88
CA VAL A 113 7.53 -5.77 8.85
C VAL A 113 7.90 -4.47 8.15
N MET A 114 7.38 -3.34 8.65
CA MET A 114 7.74 -2.00 8.20
C MET A 114 8.33 -1.21 9.36
N ASP A 115 9.39 -0.43 9.11
CA ASP A 115 10.03 0.40 10.14
C ASP A 115 9.07 1.47 10.67
N ALA A 116 8.63 1.32 11.93
CA ALA A 116 7.80 2.28 12.64
C ALA A 116 8.62 3.26 13.51
N ARG A 117 9.96 3.26 13.35
CA ARG A 117 10.93 4.01 14.15
C ARG A 117 11.02 3.56 15.61
N ARG A 118 12.09 3.97 16.31
CA ARG A 118 12.29 3.75 17.77
C ARG A 118 12.24 2.27 18.17
N GLN A 119 12.90 1.39 17.43
CA GLN A 119 12.91 -0.07 17.67
C GLN A 119 11.51 -0.69 17.65
N GLN A 120 10.60 -0.09 16.88
CA GLN A 120 9.27 -0.62 16.64
C GLN A 120 9.05 -0.84 15.16
N VAL A 121 8.20 -1.80 14.86
CA VAL A 121 7.76 -2.13 13.50
C VAL A 121 6.23 -2.13 13.42
N TYR A 122 5.70 -1.79 12.27
CA TYR A 122 4.36 -2.24 11.93
C TYR A 122 4.47 -3.67 11.44
N SER A 123 3.72 -4.58 12.00
CA SER A 123 3.72 -5.98 11.61
C SER A 123 2.34 -6.59 11.64
N GLY A 124 2.11 -7.58 10.80
CA GLY A 124 1.00 -8.51 10.80
C GLY A 124 1.54 -9.93 10.63
N ILE A 125 0.77 -10.94 11.00
CA ILE A 125 1.14 -12.35 10.82
C ILE A 125 0.08 -12.98 9.94
N TYR A 126 0.53 -13.57 8.84
CA TYR A 126 -0.35 -14.14 7.82
C TYR A 126 0.08 -15.56 7.47
N ARG A 127 -0.83 -16.32 6.88
CA ARG A 127 -0.56 -17.58 6.20
C ARG A 127 -1.41 -17.68 4.94
N PHE A 128 -1.12 -18.63 4.09
CA PHE A 128 -1.89 -18.86 2.87
C PHE A 128 -2.61 -20.21 2.88
N GLU A 129 -3.85 -20.22 2.42
CA GLU A 129 -4.61 -21.41 2.07
C GLU A 129 -4.90 -21.35 0.56
N GLY A 130 -4.05 -21.99 -0.23
CA GLY A 130 -4.00 -21.75 -1.68
C GLY A 130 -3.55 -20.31 -1.97
N ASP A 131 -4.36 -19.56 -2.68
CA ASP A 131 -4.14 -18.13 -2.96
C ASP A 131 -4.82 -17.19 -1.95
N ARG A 132 -5.59 -17.75 -1.02
CA ARG A 132 -6.31 -16.97 0.01
C ARG A 132 -5.39 -16.59 1.14
N LEU A 133 -5.30 -15.28 1.42
CA LEU A 133 -4.61 -14.75 2.59
C LEU A 133 -5.45 -14.94 3.84
N ILE A 134 -4.89 -15.60 4.85
CA ILE A 134 -5.49 -15.78 6.18
C ILE A 134 -4.72 -14.93 7.17
N THR A 135 -5.42 -14.02 7.84
CA THR A 135 -4.85 -13.20 8.91
C THR A 135 -4.79 -14.03 10.20
N VAL A 136 -3.58 -14.28 10.68
CA VAL A 136 -3.32 -14.90 11.99
C VAL A 136 -3.32 -13.82 13.08
N ARG A 137 -2.68 -12.69 12.78
CA ARG A 137 -2.68 -11.50 13.61
C ARG A 137 -2.77 -10.24 12.74
N ASP A 138 -3.69 -9.36 13.08
CA ASP A 138 -3.88 -8.10 12.37
C ASP A 138 -2.66 -7.18 12.45
N GLN A 139 -2.54 -6.29 11.47
CA GLN A 139 -1.45 -5.33 11.41
C GLN A 139 -1.52 -4.32 12.57
N THR A 140 -0.45 -4.24 13.36
CA THR A 140 -0.33 -3.33 14.50
C THR A 140 1.08 -2.76 14.61
N PRO A 141 1.29 -1.62 15.29
CA PRO A 141 2.62 -1.23 15.75
C PRO A 141 3.01 -2.09 16.96
N VAL A 142 4.22 -2.65 16.91
CA VAL A 142 4.74 -3.56 17.95
C VAL A 142 6.25 -3.34 18.12
N SER A 143 6.80 -3.55 19.32
CA SER A 143 8.24 -3.60 19.50
C SER A 143 8.82 -4.87 18.87
N VAL A 144 10.09 -4.83 18.46
CA VAL A 144 10.76 -6.04 17.93
C VAL A 144 10.74 -7.17 18.95
N THR A 145 10.99 -6.86 20.22
CA THR A 145 11.00 -7.85 21.31
C THR A 145 9.62 -8.49 21.51
N ASP A 146 8.56 -7.67 21.50
CA ASP A 146 7.19 -8.19 21.67
C ASP A 146 6.75 -9.03 20.46
N LEU A 147 7.13 -8.64 19.23
CA LEU A 147 6.85 -9.42 18.03
C LEU A 147 7.52 -10.80 18.11
N ILE A 148 8.76 -10.85 18.55
CA ILE A 148 9.50 -12.13 18.74
C ILE A 148 8.82 -12.98 19.81
N ALA A 149 8.48 -12.41 20.97
CA ALA A 149 7.79 -13.11 22.04
C ALA A 149 6.42 -13.64 21.59
N GLU A 150 5.70 -12.88 20.76
CA GLU A 150 4.43 -13.29 20.17
C GLU A 150 4.61 -14.50 19.23
N LEU A 151 5.61 -14.48 18.36
CA LEU A 151 5.93 -15.60 17.45
C LEU A 151 6.32 -16.88 18.22
N GLU A 152 7.09 -16.74 19.31
CA GLU A 152 7.44 -17.84 20.22
C GLU A 152 6.22 -18.42 20.93
N GLY A 153 5.20 -17.60 21.19
CA GLY A 153 3.96 -18.01 21.87
C GLY A 153 2.91 -18.60 20.95
N LEU A 154 3.15 -18.66 19.64
CA LEU A 154 2.20 -19.27 18.69
C LEU A 154 2.23 -20.81 18.82
N ASP A 155 1.10 -21.43 18.43
CA ASP A 155 0.98 -22.87 18.36
C ASP A 155 2.04 -23.50 17.43
N ASP A 156 2.68 -24.58 17.87
CA ASP A 156 3.67 -25.34 17.11
C ASP A 156 3.14 -25.77 15.74
N ALA A 157 1.86 -26.05 15.61
CA ALA A 157 1.22 -26.37 14.35
C ALA A 157 1.30 -25.22 13.32
N LEU A 158 1.26 -23.97 13.79
CA LEU A 158 1.40 -22.77 12.95
C LEU A 158 2.85 -22.46 12.60
N THR A 159 3.78 -22.74 13.51
CA THR A 159 5.20 -22.39 13.39
C THR A 159 6.07 -23.50 12.80
N SER A 160 5.52 -24.71 12.64
CA SER A 160 6.25 -25.90 12.16
C SER A 160 6.95 -25.72 10.80
N GLU A 161 6.36 -24.97 9.89
CA GLU A 161 6.92 -24.64 8.57
C GLU A 161 7.78 -23.35 8.59
N GLY A 162 7.91 -22.72 9.78
CA GLY A 162 8.70 -21.52 10.01
C GLY A 162 8.01 -20.21 9.61
N VAL A 163 8.77 -19.12 9.73
CA VAL A 163 8.35 -17.74 9.46
C VAL A 163 9.22 -17.10 8.38
N ILE A 164 8.61 -16.42 7.42
CA ILE A 164 9.32 -15.62 6.42
C ILE A 164 9.09 -14.15 6.71
N PHE A 165 10.17 -13.42 7.01
CA PHE A 165 10.14 -11.97 7.18
C PHE A 165 10.40 -11.23 5.88
N LEU A 166 9.68 -10.13 5.66
CA LEU A 166 9.84 -9.24 4.50
C LEU A 166 9.43 -7.80 4.85
N GLY A 167 9.78 -6.85 4.00
CA GLY A 167 9.51 -5.42 4.20
C GLY A 167 10.74 -4.63 4.65
N ASP A 168 10.60 -3.32 4.68
CA ASP A 168 11.68 -2.37 5.01
C ASP A 168 12.04 -2.34 6.51
N GLY A 169 11.24 -2.97 7.37
CA GLY A 169 11.54 -3.18 8.78
C GLY A 169 12.47 -4.38 9.05
N VAL A 170 12.76 -5.23 8.06
CA VAL A 170 13.66 -6.39 8.24
C VAL A 170 15.02 -6.00 8.82
N PRO A 171 15.70 -4.92 8.40
CA PRO A 171 16.97 -4.52 9.01
C PRO A 171 16.87 -4.17 10.50
N VAL A 172 15.72 -3.70 10.97
CA VAL A 172 15.47 -3.35 12.38
C VAL A 172 15.25 -4.61 13.23
N LEU A 173 14.62 -5.63 12.64
CA LEU A 173 14.25 -6.89 13.30
C LEU A 173 15.38 -7.91 13.31
N ARG A 174 16.17 -8.00 12.23
CA ARG A 174 17.03 -9.14 11.88
C ARG A 174 17.96 -9.55 13.00
N GLU A 175 18.76 -8.63 13.55
CA GLU A 175 19.75 -8.95 14.56
C GLU A 175 19.12 -9.58 15.81
N GLU A 176 17.99 -9.06 16.25
CA GLU A 176 17.28 -9.58 17.41
C GLU A 176 16.62 -10.91 17.11
N ALA A 177 16.00 -11.07 15.94
CA ALA A 177 15.40 -12.33 15.52
C ALA A 177 16.44 -13.46 15.39
N ASP A 178 17.55 -13.20 14.68
CA ASP A 178 18.63 -14.19 14.50
C ASP A 178 19.25 -14.61 15.84
N ARG A 179 19.20 -13.76 16.86
CA ARG A 179 19.74 -14.03 18.19
C ARG A 179 18.79 -14.77 19.13
N THR A 180 17.47 -14.48 19.06
CA THR A 180 16.52 -14.86 20.12
C THR A 180 15.33 -15.70 19.66
N LEU A 181 14.95 -15.62 18.37
CA LEU A 181 13.82 -16.39 17.87
C LEU A 181 14.20 -17.85 17.63
N SER A 182 13.58 -18.77 18.38
CA SER A 182 13.81 -20.22 18.24
C SER A 182 13.00 -20.84 17.11
N VAL A 183 11.88 -20.21 16.73
CA VAL A 183 11.07 -20.62 15.57
C VAL A 183 11.92 -20.54 14.30
N PRO A 184 11.96 -21.59 13.46
CA PRO A 184 12.67 -21.56 12.19
C PRO A 184 12.24 -20.35 11.36
N HIS A 185 13.19 -19.54 10.90
CA HIS A 185 12.85 -18.33 10.16
C HIS A 185 13.83 -18.04 9.02
N THR A 186 13.36 -17.25 8.07
CA THR A 186 14.14 -16.80 6.92
C THR A 186 13.65 -15.42 6.46
N TYR A 187 14.32 -14.86 5.47
CA TYR A 187 14.03 -13.55 4.93
C TYR A 187 13.76 -13.63 3.44
N ALA A 188 12.75 -12.92 2.98
CA ALA A 188 12.42 -12.88 1.56
C ALA A 188 13.59 -12.32 0.73
N PRO A 189 13.83 -12.84 -0.48
CA PRO A 189 14.83 -12.30 -1.38
C PRO A 189 14.49 -10.88 -1.82
N ALA A 190 15.49 -10.10 -2.25
CA ALA A 190 15.37 -8.68 -2.52
C ALA A 190 14.22 -8.28 -3.47
N HIS A 191 13.91 -9.13 -4.46
CA HIS A 191 12.87 -8.87 -5.46
C HIS A 191 11.44 -9.12 -4.95
N LEU A 192 11.27 -9.79 -3.79
CA LEU A 192 9.99 -10.09 -3.14
C LEU A 192 9.83 -9.39 -1.79
N CYS A 193 10.90 -8.72 -1.30
CA CYS A 193 10.95 -8.18 0.05
C CYS A 193 10.12 -6.90 0.23
N MET A 194 10.01 -6.07 -0.80
CA MET A 194 9.47 -4.72 -0.68
C MET A 194 8.04 -4.62 -1.26
N GLN A 195 7.42 -3.45 -1.06
CA GLN A 195 6.10 -3.13 -1.59
C GLN A 195 6.05 -3.29 -3.12
N ARG A 196 4.96 -3.86 -3.63
CA ARG A 196 4.70 -4.05 -5.05
C ARG A 196 3.23 -3.82 -5.38
N ALA A 197 2.96 -2.93 -6.30
CA ALA A 197 1.58 -2.64 -6.72
C ALA A 197 0.92 -3.83 -7.45
N GLY A 198 1.70 -4.71 -8.06
CA GLY A 198 1.20 -5.96 -8.62
C GLY A 198 0.56 -6.84 -7.56
N ALA A 199 1.22 -7.05 -6.42
CA ALA A 199 0.67 -7.80 -5.29
C ALA A 199 -0.58 -7.12 -4.69
N VAL A 200 -0.53 -5.80 -4.51
CA VAL A 200 -1.68 -4.99 -4.07
C VAL A 200 -2.86 -5.19 -5.02
N GLY A 201 -2.64 -5.14 -6.34
CA GLY A 201 -3.70 -5.26 -7.33
C GLY A 201 -4.32 -6.66 -7.41
N VAL A 202 -3.53 -7.72 -7.24
CA VAL A 202 -4.04 -9.10 -7.23
C VAL A 202 -4.86 -9.36 -5.97
N LEU A 203 -4.38 -8.92 -4.79
CA LEU A 203 -5.16 -9.00 -3.54
C LEU A 203 -6.43 -8.15 -3.64
N ALA A 204 -6.35 -6.96 -4.24
CA ALA A 204 -7.49 -6.09 -4.46
C ALA A 204 -8.58 -6.75 -5.33
N ALA A 205 -8.21 -7.59 -6.30
CA ALA A 205 -9.18 -8.32 -7.10
C ALA A 205 -10.03 -9.28 -6.26
N GLN A 206 -9.43 -9.94 -5.27
CA GLN A 206 -10.16 -10.78 -4.31
C GLN A 206 -11.07 -9.94 -3.43
N LEU A 207 -10.55 -8.83 -2.87
CA LEU A 207 -11.34 -7.92 -2.04
C LEU A 207 -12.54 -7.32 -2.80
N TYR A 208 -12.34 -6.99 -4.09
CA TYR A 208 -13.42 -6.51 -4.94
C TYR A 208 -14.51 -7.54 -5.15
N ALA A 209 -14.13 -8.80 -5.41
CA ALA A 209 -15.07 -9.91 -5.55
C ALA A 209 -15.86 -10.18 -4.24
N GLU A 210 -15.27 -9.87 -3.09
CA GLU A 210 -15.92 -9.94 -1.77
C GLU A 210 -16.78 -8.70 -1.46
N GLY A 211 -16.86 -7.72 -2.36
CA GLY A 211 -17.59 -6.47 -2.15
C GLY A 211 -16.91 -5.48 -1.21
N LYS A 212 -15.61 -5.66 -0.91
CA LYS A 212 -14.81 -4.82 -0.03
C LYS A 212 -14.18 -3.65 -0.80
N TYR A 213 -14.98 -2.65 -1.07
CA TYR A 213 -14.55 -1.40 -1.71
C TYR A 213 -15.41 -0.24 -1.22
N VAL A 214 -14.93 0.96 -1.37
CA VAL A 214 -15.62 2.18 -0.95
C VAL A 214 -15.79 3.16 -2.12
N PRO A 215 -16.82 4.02 -2.11
CA PRO A 215 -16.90 5.17 -3.01
C PRO A 215 -15.64 6.05 -2.84
N ALA A 216 -15.13 6.63 -3.95
CA ALA A 216 -13.90 7.39 -3.93
C ALA A 216 -13.93 8.56 -2.92
N GLU A 217 -15.07 9.23 -2.76
CA GLU A 217 -15.23 10.31 -1.79
C GLU A 217 -15.10 9.90 -0.34
N LYS A 218 -15.38 8.62 -0.02
CA LYS A 218 -15.32 8.07 1.35
C LYS A 218 -13.94 7.49 1.71
N HIS A 219 -13.05 7.33 0.73
CA HIS A 219 -11.72 6.78 0.99
C HIS A 219 -10.92 7.66 1.93
N THR A 220 -10.29 7.03 2.94
CA THR A 220 -9.34 7.65 3.87
C THR A 220 -8.19 6.69 4.17
N PRO A 221 -6.93 7.17 4.31
CA PRO A 221 -5.84 6.29 4.72
C PRO A 221 -6.00 5.83 6.17
N ILE A 222 -5.49 4.63 6.45
CA ILE A 222 -5.52 4.00 7.78
C ILE A 222 -4.23 4.38 8.51
N TYR A 223 -4.37 5.15 9.59
CA TYR A 223 -3.25 5.53 10.45
C TYR A 223 -3.31 4.71 11.75
N LEU A 224 -2.33 3.85 11.95
CA LEU A 224 -2.18 3.10 13.20
C LEU A 224 -1.45 3.91 14.29
N ARG A 225 -0.95 5.11 13.97
CA ARG A 225 -0.32 6.04 14.88
C ARG A 225 -0.58 7.47 14.46
N LYS A 226 -0.63 8.40 15.44
CA LYS A 226 -0.58 9.84 15.20
C LYS A 226 0.71 10.24 14.47
N SER A 227 0.67 11.28 13.66
CA SER A 227 1.86 11.85 13.05
C SER A 227 2.87 12.33 14.12
N GLN A 228 4.14 12.46 13.73
CA GLN A 228 5.15 13.00 14.66
C GLN A 228 4.80 14.42 15.14
N ALA A 229 4.20 15.24 14.27
CA ALA A 229 3.78 16.58 14.62
C ALA A 229 2.63 16.58 15.64
N GLU A 230 1.65 15.69 15.49
CA GLU A 230 0.57 15.50 16.45
C GLU A 230 1.08 14.99 17.79
N GLN A 231 1.96 13.99 17.79
CA GLN A 231 2.60 13.49 19.02
C GLN A 231 3.42 14.58 19.74
N GLN A 232 4.12 15.44 19.00
CA GLN A 232 4.89 16.52 19.57
C GLN A 232 3.99 17.62 20.14
N ARG A 233 2.89 17.95 19.46
CA ARG A 233 1.87 18.88 19.95
C ARG A 233 1.20 18.38 21.22
N ASP A 234 0.83 17.10 21.27
CA ASP A 234 0.19 16.48 22.43
C ASP A 234 1.12 16.50 23.65
N ARG A 235 2.43 16.24 23.46
CA ARG A 235 3.44 16.37 24.53
C ARG A 235 3.58 17.82 25.03
N MET A 236 3.58 18.80 24.12
CA MET A 236 3.67 20.22 24.50
C MET A 236 2.43 20.70 25.25
N ASN A 237 1.26 20.13 24.96
CA ASN A 237 -0.01 20.49 25.57
C ASN A 237 -0.34 19.68 26.83
N GLY A 238 0.53 18.76 27.28
CA GLY A 238 0.29 17.90 28.43
C GLY A 238 -0.81 16.86 28.23
N ASN A 239 -1.30 16.69 27.01
CA ASN A 239 -2.35 15.74 26.62
C ASN A 239 -1.72 14.48 26.00
N ASP A 240 -1.04 13.68 26.79
CA ASP A 240 -0.54 12.37 26.32
C ASP A 240 -1.68 11.32 26.36
N THR A 241 -2.71 11.56 25.57
CA THR A 241 -3.87 10.65 25.43
C THR A 241 -3.65 9.70 24.24
N GLY A 242 -2.73 8.76 24.39
CA GLY A 242 -2.64 7.61 23.46
C GLY A 242 -2.46 7.95 21.97
N ASN A 243 -2.22 6.92 21.19
CA ASN A 243 -1.75 6.96 19.80
C ASN A 243 -2.85 7.18 18.73
N GLU A 244 -4.08 7.59 19.06
CA GLU A 244 -5.16 7.74 18.09
C GLU A 244 -5.10 9.05 17.30
N PRO A 245 -5.25 9.06 15.96
CA PRO A 245 -5.18 10.27 15.13
C PRO A 245 -6.46 11.11 15.22
N ALA A 246 -6.32 12.44 15.16
CA ALA A 246 -7.47 13.34 15.08
C ALA A 246 -8.02 13.44 13.63
N GLU A 247 -9.33 13.30 13.48
CA GLU A 247 -10.03 13.22 12.19
C GLU A 247 -10.02 14.54 11.37
N SER A 248 -9.94 15.69 12.05
CA SER A 248 -10.16 17.03 11.44
C SER A 248 -9.02 17.56 10.54
N ASP A 249 -7.76 17.16 10.79
CA ASP A 249 -6.60 17.64 10.01
C ASP A 249 -6.38 16.83 8.71
N LEU A 250 -7.11 15.74 8.56
CA LEU A 250 -6.98 14.79 7.46
C LEU A 250 -7.69 15.28 6.18
N ILE A 251 -8.82 15.95 6.34
CA ILE A 251 -9.74 16.28 5.25
C ILE A 251 -9.19 17.42 4.38
N SER A 252 -8.62 18.47 4.97
CA SER A 252 -8.20 19.67 4.24
C SER A 252 -7.02 19.46 3.29
N VAL A 253 -6.00 18.70 3.72
CA VAL A 253 -4.81 18.39 2.90
C VAL A 253 -5.12 17.38 1.80
N GLN A 254 -6.04 16.45 2.06
CA GLN A 254 -6.48 15.46 1.06
C GLN A 254 -7.30 16.10 -0.06
N VAL A 255 -8.18 17.05 0.28
CA VAL A 255 -9.01 17.76 -0.70
C VAL A 255 -8.14 18.61 -1.62
N GLU A 256 -7.11 19.30 -1.09
CA GLU A 256 -6.21 20.11 -1.91
C GLU A 256 -5.33 19.25 -2.84
N ALA A 257 -4.79 18.13 -2.33
CA ALA A 257 -4.00 17.20 -3.15
C ALA A 257 -4.86 16.49 -4.22
N ALA A 258 -6.07 16.06 -3.87
CA ALA A 258 -7.02 15.47 -4.81
C ALA A 258 -7.45 16.47 -5.89
N SER A 259 -7.69 17.72 -5.52
CA SER A 259 -8.06 18.79 -6.47
C SER A 259 -6.95 19.07 -7.48
N LYS A 260 -5.68 19.08 -7.07
CA LYS A 260 -4.53 19.22 -7.98
C LYS A 260 -4.42 18.06 -8.96
N VAL A 261 -4.60 16.82 -8.49
CA VAL A 261 -4.58 15.63 -9.35
C VAL A 261 -5.72 15.65 -10.37
N VAL A 262 -6.93 16.01 -9.94
CA VAL A 262 -8.09 16.14 -10.83
C VAL A 262 -7.86 17.21 -11.88
N GLU A 263 -7.31 18.37 -11.50
CA GLU A 263 -7.04 19.46 -12.44
C GLU A 263 -5.94 19.10 -13.45
N GLU A 264 -4.85 18.47 -13.01
CA GLU A 264 -3.80 17.99 -13.93
C GLU A 264 -4.34 16.96 -14.93
N LEU A 265 -5.18 16.02 -14.47
CA LEU A 265 -5.83 15.04 -15.35
C LEU A 265 -6.80 15.69 -16.33
N ARG A 266 -7.53 16.73 -15.89
CA ARG A 266 -8.48 17.49 -16.72
C ARG A 266 -7.75 18.30 -17.80
N VAL A 267 -6.68 18.98 -17.43
CA VAL A 267 -5.84 19.75 -18.38
C VAL A 267 -5.22 18.82 -19.43
N ARG A 268 -4.70 17.67 -19.02
CA ARG A 268 -4.15 16.67 -19.97
C ARG A 268 -5.22 16.11 -20.90
N ALA A 269 -6.39 15.76 -20.39
CA ALA A 269 -7.51 15.28 -21.20
C ALA A 269 -7.97 16.33 -22.24
N GLN A 270 -7.96 17.61 -21.89
CA GLN A 270 -8.26 18.70 -22.82
C GLN A 270 -7.18 18.86 -23.89
N MET A 271 -5.88 18.73 -23.54
CA MET A 271 -4.77 18.79 -24.50
C MET A 271 -4.79 17.62 -25.48
N GLU A 272 -5.13 16.42 -25.02
CA GLU A 272 -5.26 15.22 -25.86
C GLU A 272 -6.47 15.34 -26.81
N ALA A 273 -7.60 15.84 -26.33
CA ALA A 273 -8.78 16.10 -27.16
C ALA A 273 -8.51 17.18 -28.23
N GLY A 274 -7.75 18.23 -27.91
CA GLY A 274 -7.33 19.26 -28.86
C GLY A 274 -6.41 18.70 -29.97
N LYS A 275 -5.48 17.83 -29.60
CA LYS A 275 -4.58 17.17 -30.59
C LYS A 275 -5.32 16.18 -31.50
N ALA A 276 -6.33 15.47 -30.97
CA ALA A 276 -7.14 14.58 -31.77
C ALA A 276 -8.00 15.34 -32.80
N ALA A 277 -8.55 16.51 -32.43
CA ALA A 277 -9.31 17.37 -33.33
C ALA A 277 -8.43 17.99 -34.45
N GLU A 278 -7.17 18.36 -34.11
CA GLU A 278 -6.23 18.87 -35.14
C GLU A 278 -5.75 17.80 -36.14
N THR A 279 -5.81 16.51 -35.77
CA THR A 279 -5.45 15.40 -36.67
C THR A 279 -6.61 14.97 -37.58
N GLU A 280 -7.85 15.20 -37.22
CA GLU A 280 -9.01 14.94 -38.06
C GLU A 280 -9.22 16.02 -39.15
N ASP A 281 -8.75 17.26 -38.92
CA ASP A 281 -8.83 18.34 -39.90
C ASP A 281 -7.73 18.30 -40.99
N VAL A 282 -6.79 17.34 -40.89
CA VAL A 282 -5.63 17.20 -41.85
C VAL A 282 -5.78 15.98 -42.77
N LEU A 283 -6.83 15.20 -42.66
CA LEU A 283 -7.19 14.07 -43.53
C LEU A 283 -8.40 14.39 -44.36
#